data_069d06c68a662ec407078fe83b0f01a2
#
_entry.id   069d06c68a662ec407078fe83b0f01a2
#
_cell.length_a   1.000
_cell.length_b   1.000
_cell.length_c   1.000
_cell.angle_alpha   90.00
_cell.angle_beta   90.00
_cell.angle_gamma   90.00
#
_symmetry.space_group_name_H-M   'P 1'
#
loop_
_entity.id
_entity.type
_entity.pdbx_description
1 polymer ?
#
loop_
_entity_poly.entity_id
_entity_poly.type
_entity_poly.pdbx_seq_one_letter_code
_entity_poly.pdbx_strand_id
1 'polypeptide(L)'
;IAAVIVTCNRIELLKRALKSVKEQSRQPNFVYVISNSTADNFLKEQKLCADFGFQILKNYRTENYAGALNTAVEQIITESGISNDLYFASLDDDDEWLPNYLQEIENNNSDNFDLLAGNLLRSSNTENNLLALPNELSEKDFLIGNPGISGSNTFIKLITLLKSGAFDEGLSATIDRDFLVRVFLQKPKYKIVNKHLVTQHTDNDRERVTTNRTKKEESLRVFFYKYQYLMNKVEKEQFFQRIEKLFSISK
;
A
#
# COMPACT_ATOMS: atom_id res chain seq x y z
N ILE A 1 -7.74 -13.48 -5.80
CA ILE A 1 -6.77 -12.56 -5.19
C ILE A 1 -5.68 -12.26 -6.21
N ALA A 2 -5.43 -10.97 -6.46
CA ALA A 2 -4.30 -10.49 -7.23
C ALA A 2 -3.30 -9.83 -6.25
N ALA A 3 -2.14 -10.42 -6.09
CA ALA A 3 -1.03 -9.87 -5.33
C ALA A 3 -0.18 -8.98 -6.23
N VAL A 4 0.17 -7.78 -5.75
CA VAL A 4 0.94 -6.80 -6.51
C VAL A 4 2.14 -6.35 -5.71
N ILE A 5 3.33 -6.42 -6.30
CA ILE A 5 4.57 -5.92 -5.71
C ILE A 5 5.11 -4.80 -6.60
N VAL A 6 5.42 -3.65 -6.02
CA VAL A 6 6.07 -2.54 -6.74
C VAL A 6 7.53 -2.46 -6.30
N THR A 7 8.45 -2.39 -7.27
CA THR A 7 9.89 -2.31 -6.99
C THR A 7 10.60 -1.24 -7.81
N CYS A 8 11.73 -0.75 -7.30
CA CYS A 8 12.59 0.21 -7.99
C CYS A 8 14.06 0.03 -7.57
N ASN A 9 14.86 -0.65 -8.41
CA ASN A 9 16.31 -0.85 -8.22
C ASN A 9 16.69 -1.54 -6.88
N ARG A 10 15.85 -2.45 -6.34
CA ARG A 10 16.02 -3.04 -4.99
C ARG A 10 15.91 -4.56 -4.99
N ILE A 11 16.76 -5.23 -5.76
CA ILE A 11 16.67 -6.67 -6.05
C ILE A 11 16.68 -7.56 -4.80
N GLU A 12 17.48 -7.23 -3.78
CA GLU A 12 17.56 -8.03 -2.54
C GLU A 12 16.28 -7.91 -1.70
N LEU A 13 15.67 -6.72 -1.69
CA LEU A 13 14.40 -6.53 -1.00
C LEU A 13 13.27 -7.20 -1.77
N LEU A 14 13.24 -7.02 -3.09
CA LEU A 14 12.29 -7.71 -3.95
C LEU A 14 12.34 -9.23 -3.73
N LYS A 15 13.52 -9.81 -3.62
CA LYS A 15 13.69 -11.25 -3.35
C LYS A 15 12.98 -11.68 -2.06
N ARG A 16 13.09 -10.88 -1.00
CA ARG A 16 12.40 -11.12 0.28
C ARG A 16 10.88 -11.06 0.13
N ALA A 17 10.38 -9.99 -0.50
CA ALA A 17 8.95 -9.84 -0.76
C ALA A 17 8.38 -10.99 -1.60
N LEU A 18 9.07 -11.37 -2.70
CA LEU A 18 8.68 -12.51 -3.56
C LEU A 18 8.62 -13.81 -2.77
N LYS A 19 9.62 -14.06 -1.91
CA LYS A 19 9.65 -15.23 -1.04
C LYS A 19 8.44 -15.27 -0.12
N SER A 20 8.09 -14.15 0.52
CA SER A 20 6.95 -14.06 1.43
C SER A 20 5.60 -14.32 0.74
N VAL A 21 5.47 -13.93 -0.54
CA VAL A 21 4.28 -14.25 -1.36
C VAL A 21 4.30 -15.73 -1.77
N LYS A 22 5.46 -16.28 -2.14
CA LYS A 22 5.59 -17.69 -2.53
C LYS A 22 5.30 -18.66 -1.39
N GLU A 23 5.60 -18.26 -0.16
CA GLU A 23 5.43 -19.07 1.06
C GLU A 23 4.03 -18.92 1.71
N GLN A 24 3.10 -18.20 1.06
CA GLN A 24 1.74 -18.09 1.58
C GLN A 24 1.04 -19.46 1.64
N SER A 25 0.40 -19.78 2.76
CA SER A 25 -0.42 -21.01 2.92
C SER A 25 -1.63 -21.02 1.98
N ARG A 26 -2.21 -19.85 1.71
CA ARG A 26 -3.20 -19.59 0.67
C ARG A 26 -2.52 -18.83 -0.47
N GLN A 27 -2.27 -19.47 -1.60
CA GLN A 27 -1.61 -18.84 -2.74
C GLN A 27 -2.54 -17.80 -3.41
N PRO A 28 -2.04 -16.63 -3.86
CA PRO A 28 -2.80 -15.71 -4.70
C PRO A 28 -3.09 -16.36 -6.05
N ASN A 29 -4.16 -15.92 -6.72
CA ASN A 29 -4.50 -16.41 -8.07
C ASN A 29 -3.57 -15.80 -9.12
N PHE A 30 -3.12 -14.56 -8.91
CA PHE A 30 -2.22 -13.81 -9.77
C PHE A 30 -1.17 -13.10 -8.93
N VAL A 31 0.05 -13.02 -9.44
CA VAL A 31 1.14 -12.22 -8.84
C VAL A 31 1.75 -11.36 -9.94
N TYR A 32 1.68 -10.05 -9.76
CA TYR A 32 2.28 -9.06 -10.65
C TYR A 32 3.35 -8.29 -9.92
N VAL A 33 4.54 -8.27 -10.50
CA VAL A 33 5.61 -7.36 -10.06
C VAL A 33 5.66 -6.20 -11.05
N ILE A 34 5.60 -4.97 -10.56
CA ILE A 34 5.68 -3.78 -11.40
C ILE A 34 6.97 -3.03 -11.07
N SER A 35 7.79 -2.82 -12.08
CA SER A 35 9.12 -2.24 -11.90
C SER A 35 9.24 -0.82 -12.46
N ASN A 36 9.74 0.07 -11.60
CA ASN A 36 10.22 1.42 -11.95
C ASN A 36 11.76 1.46 -12.11
N SER A 37 12.41 0.31 -12.19
CA SER A 37 13.87 0.20 -12.20
C SER A 37 14.49 0.64 -13.55
N THR A 38 15.78 0.91 -13.54
CA THR A 38 16.57 1.09 -14.77
C THR A 38 16.53 -0.18 -15.63
N ALA A 39 16.88 -0.08 -16.91
CA ALA A 39 16.86 -1.22 -17.84
C ALA A 39 17.73 -2.40 -17.34
N ASP A 40 18.93 -2.11 -16.84
CA ASP A 40 19.87 -3.14 -16.35
C ASP A 40 19.33 -3.85 -15.10
N ASN A 41 18.70 -3.12 -14.18
CA ASN A 41 18.11 -3.71 -12.99
C ASN A 41 16.81 -4.46 -13.33
N PHE A 42 16.02 -3.96 -14.28
CA PHE A 42 14.83 -4.65 -14.75
C PHE A 42 15.16 -6.06 -15.29
N LEU A 43 16.24 -6.21 -16.05
CA LEU A 43 16.67 -7.53 -16.54
C LEU A 43 17.02 -8.51 -15.39
N LYS A 44 17.64 -7.99 -14.33
CA LYS A 44 17.95 -8.80 -13.13
C LYS A 44 16.67 -9.18 -12.37
N GLU A 45 15.77 -8.22 -12.21
CA GLU A 45 14.46 -8.43 -11.58
C GLU A 45 13.62 -9.42 -12.38
N GLN A 46 13.66 -9.35 -13.72
CA GLN A 46 12.97 -10.29 -14.61
C GLN A 46 13.44 -11.73 -14.39
N LYS A 47 14.76 -11.94 -14.32
CA LYS A 47 15.33 -13.25 -14.02
C LYS A 47 14.89 -13.75 -12.64
N LEU A 48 14.99 -12.88 -11.63
CA LEU A 48 14.55 -13.22 -10.26
C LEU A 48 13.08 -13.60 -10.20
N CYS A 49 12.19 -12.83 -10.83
CA CYS A 49 10.75 -13.13 -10.86
C CYS A 49 10.46 -14.45 -11.55
N ALA A 50 11.18 -14.76 -12.65
CA ALA A 50 11.06 -16.03 -13.35
C ALA A 50 11.44 -17.23 -12.45
N ASP A 51 12.49 -17.09 -11.62
CA ASP A 51 12.91 -18.13 -10.65
C ASP A 51 11.81 -18.43 -9.62
N PHE A 52 10.96 -17.44 -9.27
CA PHE A 52 9.79 -17.61 -8.41
C PHE A 52 8.53 -18.05 -9.16
N GLY A 53 8.54 -18.00 -10.49
CA GLY A 53 7.37 -18.28 -11.34
C GLY A 53 6.35 -17.14 -11.36
N PHE A 54 6.80 -15.89 -11.15
CA PHE A 54 5.94 -14.71 -11.13
C PHE A 54 6.15 -13.83 -12.37
N GLN A 55 5.10 -13.10 -12.76
CA GLN A 55 5.15 -12.15 -13.87
C GLN A 55 5.73 -10.81 -13.38
N ILE A 56 6.55 -10.19 -14.25
CA ILE A 56 7.03 -8.82 -14.03
C ILE A 56 6.74 -7.96 -15.26
N LEU A 57 6.28 -6.74 -15.01
CA LEU A 57 5.99 -5.73 -16.02
C LEU A 57 6.79 -4.46 -15.73
N LYS A 58 7.26 -3.81 -16.79
CA LYS A 58 7.77 -2.45 -16.67
C LYS A 58 6.59 -1.49 -16.47
N ASN A 59 6.71 -0.57 -15.52
CA ASN A 59 5.73 0.51 -15.40
C ASN A 59 5.74 1.36 -16.68
N TYR A 60 4.58 1.56 -17.29
CA TYR A 60 4.41 2.37 -18.50
C TYR A 60 3.57 3.64 -18.25
N ARG A 61 3.13 3.83 -17.01
CA ARG A 61 2.42 5.03 -16.55
C ARG A 61 3.40 6.02 -15.92
N THR A 62 2.92 6.93 -15.09
CA THR A 62 3.78 7.86 -14.36
C THR A 62 4.85 7.11 -13.57
N GLU A 63 6.12 7.54 -13.67
CA GLU A 63 7.26 6.90 -13.02
C GLU A 63 7.28 7.19 -11.52
N ASN A 64 6.26 6.67 -10.82
CA ASN A 64 6.12 6.72 -9.37
C ASN A 64 5.37 5.49 -8.86
N TYR A 65 5.20 5.41 -7.53
CA TYR A 65 4.53 4.27 -6.89
C TYR A 65 3.06 4.14 -7.31
N ALA A 66 2.32 5.25 -7.40
CA ALA A 66 0.92 5.24 -7.82
C ALA A 66 0.75 4.78 -9.28
N GLY A 67 1.61 5.26 -10.19
CA GLY A 67 1.59 4.82 -11.59
C GLY A 67 1.89 3.33 -11.72
N ALA A 68 2.83 2.80 -10.92
CA ALA A 68 3.11 1.37 -10.90
C ALA A 68 1.91 0.55 -10.38
N LEU A 69 1.24 0.98 -9.32
CA LEU A 69 0.02 0.33 -8.83
C LEU A 69 -1.11 0.38 -9.88
N ASN A 70 -1.29 1.51 -10.57
CA ASN A 70 -2.29 1.64 -11.63
C ASN A 70 -1.95 0.78 -12.86
N THR A 71 -0.66 0.61 -13.19
CA THR A 71 -0.22 -0.36 -14.20
C THR A 71 -0.65 -1.78 -13.84
N ALA A 72 -0.50 -2.18 -12.57
CA ALA A 72 -0.97 -3.48 -12.10
C ALA A 72 -2.50 -3.60 -12.19
N VAL A 73 -3.24 -2.57 -11.77
CA VAL A 73 -4.70 -2.54 -11.86
C VAL A 73 -5.17 -2.75 -13.31
N GLU A 74 -4.57 -2.06 -14.25
CA GLU A 74 -4.90 -2.17 -15.67
C GLU A 74 -4.58 -3.56 -16.22
N GLN A 75 -3.44 -4.15 -15.84
CA GLN A 75 -3.09 -5.52 -16.22
C GLN A 75 -4.07 -6.55 -15.66
N ILE A 76 -4.45 -6.41 -14.38
CA ILE A 76 -5.44 -7.27 -13.73
C ILE A 76 -6.78 -7.22 -14.49
N ILE A 77 -7.25 -6.02 -14.83
CA ILE A 77 -8.50 -5.85 -15.57
C ILE A 77 -8.42 -6.48 -16.96
N THR A 78 -7.29 -6.32 -17.64
CA THR A 78 -7.06 -6.85 -18.98
C THR A 78 -7.10 -8.39 -18.98
N GLU A 79 -6.51 -9.03 -17.98
CA GLU A 79 -6.42 -10.50 -17.92
C GLU A 79 -7.64 -11.15 -17.28
N SER A 80 -8.24 -10.54 -16.27
CA SER A 80 -9.29 -11.18 -15.45
C SER A 80 -10.67 -10.53 -15.60
N GLY A 81 -10.74 -9.39 -16.28
CA GLY A 81 -11.93 -8.55 -16.30
C GLY A 81 -12.23 -7.89 -14.95
N ILE A 82 -13.36 -7.22 -14.84
CA ILE A 82 -13.84 -6.61 -13.60
C ILE A 82 -14.81 -7.59 -12.94
N SER A 83 -14.39 -8.17 -11.81
CA SER A 83 -15.21 -9.06 -10.99
C SER A 83 -15.42 -8.50 -9.59
N ASN A 84 -16.63 -8.70 -9.05
CA ASN A 84 -16.94 -8.34 -7.67
C ASN A 84 -16.22 -9.23 -6.63
N ASP A 85 -15.72 -10.39 -7.06
CA ASP A 85 -15.06 -11.36 -6.19
C ASP A 85 -13.53 -11.27 -6.26
N LEU A 86 -13.00 -10.35 -7.10
CA LEU A 86 -11.57 -10.16 -7.24
C LEU A 86 -11.07 -9.12 -6.24
N TYR A 87 -10.07 -9.50 -5.46
CA TYR A 87 -9.39 -8.65 -4.50
C TYR A 87 -8.00 -8.30 -4.97
N PHE A 88 -7.64 -7.05 -4.73
CA PHE A 88 -6.31 -6.48 -4.90
C PHE A 88 -5.61 -6.44 -3.54
N ALA A 89 -4.39 -6.94 -3.48
CA ALA A 89 -3.52 -6.87 -2.31
C ALA A 89 -2.12 -6.45 -2.73
N SER A 90 -1.65 -5.30 -2.28
CA SER A 90 -0.29 -4.84 -2.58
C SER A 90 0.69 -5.19 -1.46
N LEU A 91 1.95 -5.31 -1.83
CA LEU A 91 3.08 -5.50 -0.92
C LEU A 91 4.23 -4.62 -1.39
N ASP A 92 4.75 -3.78 -0.51
CA ASP A 92 5.98 -3.02 -0.78
C ASP A 92 7.18 -3.99 -0.86
N ASP A 93 8.13 -3.76 -1.75
CA ASP A 93 9.27 -4.68 -1.93
C ASP A 93 10.22 -4.72 -0.73
N ASP A 94 10.06 -3.81 0.25
CA ASP A 94 10.79 -3.79 1.50
C ASP A 94 10.01 -4.35 2.71
N ASP A 95 8.80 -4.85 2.50
CA ASP A 95 7.95 -5.47 3.52
C ASP A 95 7.85 -6.99 3.32
N GLU A 96 7.23 -7.69 4.29
CA GLU A 96 6.95 -9.12 4.22
C GLU A 96 5.55 -9.44 4.72
N TRP A 97 4.83 -10.29 3.98
CA TRP A 97 3.64 -10.95 4.48
C TRP A 97 4.01 -12.17 5.34
N LEU A 98 3.37 -12.34 6.49
CA LEU A 98 3.48 -13.59 7.22
C LEU A 98 2.86 -14.75 6.41
N PRO A 99 3.34 -16.00 6.60
CA PRO A 99 2.91 -17.14 5.76
C PRO A 99 1.40 -17.39 5.72
N ASN A 100 0.67 -16.92 6.71
CA ASN A 100 -0.79 -17.09 6.81
C ASN A 100 -1.58 -15.82 6.48
N TYR A 101 -0.97 -14.76 5.92
CA TYR A 101 -1.66 -13.48 5.67
C TYR A 101 -2.92 -13.65 4.81
N LEU A 102 -2.78 -14.21 3.61
CA LEU A 102 -3.91 -14.36 2.71
C LEU A 102 -4.97 -15.33 3.25
N GLN A 103 -4.56 -16.39 3.96
CA GLN A 103 -5.48 -17.32 4.61
C GLN A 103 -6.28 -16.67 5.72
N GLU A 104 -5.64 -15.86 6.55
CA GLU A 104 -6.31 -15.12 7.64
C GLU A 104 -7.29 -14.08 7.11
N ILE A 105 -6.93 -13.39 6.04
CA ILE A 105 -7.83 -12.45 5.37
C ILE A 105 -9.04 -13.19 4.80
N GLU A 106 -8.85 -14.31 4.10
CA GLU A 106 -9.93 -15.11 3.52
C GLU A 106 -10.85 -15.67 4.61
N ASN A 107 -10.30 -16.22 5.71
CA ASN A 107 -11.08 -16.70 6.85
C ASN A 107 -11.93 -15.62 7.54
N ASN A 108 -11.48 -14.36 7.45
CA ASN A 108 -12.19 -13.22 8.03
C ASN A 108 -13.14 -12.53 7.04
N ASN A 109 -13.25 -13.00 5.79
CA ASN A 109 -14.03 -12.38 4.73
C ASN A 109 -15.42 -13.04 4.51
N SER A 110 -15.97 -13.74 5.50
CA SER A 110 -17.27 -14.42 5.39
C SER A 110 -18.42 -13.51 4.94
N ASP A 111 -18.35 -12.23 5.29
CA ASP A 111 -19.38 -11.24 4.99
C ASP A 111 -19.11 -10.46 3.70
N ASN A 112 -18.13 -10.89 2.92
CA ASN A 112 -17.77 -10.28 1.65
C ASN A 112 -17.46 -8.77 1.77
N PHE A 113 -16.52 -8.42 2.66
CA PHE A 113 -16.12 -7.05 2.94
C PHE A 113 -15.49 -6.36 1.70
N ASP A 114 -15.66 -5.05 1.59
CA ASP A 114 -15.03 -4.25 0.54
C ASP A 114 -13.54 -4.02 0.80
N LEU A 115 -13.17 -3.92 2.10
CA LEU A 115 -11.79 -3.75 2.54
C LEU A 115 -11.53 -4.55 3.82
N LEU A 116 -10.38 -5.23 3.86
CA LEU A 116 -9.84 -5.82 5.09
C LEU A 116 -8.42 -5.28 5.31
N ALA A 117 -8.03 -5.09 6.57
CA ALA A 117 -6.68 -4.70 6.94
C ALA A 117 -6.23 -5.45 8.18
N GLY A 118 -4.95 -5.87 8.19
CA GLY A 118 -4.32 -6.51 9.33
C GLY A 118 -3.34 -5.58 10.08
N ASN A 119 -2.96 -5.95 11.31
CA ASN A 119 -1.96 -5.20 12.05
C ASN A 119 -0.57 -5.32 11.42
N LEU A 120 0.25 -4.27 11.57
CA LEU A 120 1.64 -4.22 11.13
C LEU A 120 2.60 -4.41 12.31
N LEU A 121 3.67 -5.16 12.10
CA LEU A 121 4.85 -5.10 12.94
C LEU A 121 5.91 -4.23 12.25
N ARG A 122 6.28 -3.11 12.85
CA ARG A 122 7.49 -2.38 12.47
C ARG A 122 8.68 -3.04 13.13
N SER A 123 9.56 -3.59 12.33
CA SER A 123 10.76 -4.28 12.77
C SER A 123 11.99 -3.47 12.40
N SER A 124 12.86 -3.26 13.38
CA SER A 124 14.17 -2.64 13.21
C SER A 124 15.24 -3.47 13.94
N ASN A 125 16.53 -3.19 13.70
CA ASN A 125 17.65 -3.84 14.41
C ASN A 125 17.60 -3.63 15.93
N THR A 126 16.91 -2.58 16.39
CA THR A 126 16.90 -2.18 17.80
C THR A 126 15.59 -2.49 18.48
N GLU A 127 14.46 -2.51 17.78
CA GLU A 127 13.14 -2.71 18.38
C GLU A 127 12.09 -3.21 17.39
N ASN A 128 11.07 -3.85 17.97
CA ASN A 128 9.87 -4.26 17.25
C ASN A 128 8.64 -3.57 17.85
N ASN A 129 7.91 -2.83 17.03
CA ASN A 129 6.73 -2.09 17.43
C ASN A 129 5.48 -2.62 16.71
N LEU A 130 4.58 -3.24 17.45
CA LEU A 130 3.28 -3.64 16.91
C LEU A 130 2.39 -2.40 16.74
N LEU A 131 1.96 -2.17 15.51
CA LEU A 131 0.96 -1.16 15.18
C LEU A 131 -0.41 -1.86 15.08
N ALA A 132 -1.13 -1.85 16.19
CA ALA A 132 -2.51 -2.30 16.21
C ALA A 132 -3.41 -1.24 15.57
N LEU A 133 -4.24 -1.68 14.62
CA LEU A 133 -5.23 -0.83 14.00
C LEU A 133 -6.42 -0.61 14.95
N PRO A 134 -7.04 0.59 14.97
CA PRO A 134 -8.29 0.79 15.67
C PRO A 134 -9.41 -0.07 15.03
N ASN A 135 -10.34 -0.54 15.85
CA ASN A 135 -11.46 -1.36 15.35
C ASN A 135 -12.42 -0.57 14.47
N GLU A 136 -12.53 0.72 14.71
CA GLU A 136 -13.38 1.64 13.94
C GLU A 136 -12.53 2.66 13.21
N LEU A 137 -12.83 2.87 11.95
CA LEU A 137 -12.15 3.80 11.05
C LEU A 137 -13.16 4.64 10.28
N SER A 138 -12.78 5.87 10.01
CA SER A 138 -13.52 6.81 9.18
C SER A 138 -12.58 7.56 8.24
N GLU A 139 -13.11 8.32 7.30
CA GLU A 139 -12.30 9.21 6.46
C GLU A 139 -11.48 10.22 7.27
N LYS A 140 -11.98 10.61 8.46
CA LYS A 140 -11.29 11.58 9.34
C LYS A 140 -9.96 11.09 9.86
N ASP A 141 -9.84 9.78 10.12
CA ASP A 141 -8.59 9.18 10.58
C ASP A 141 -7.47 9.37 9.53
N PHE A 142 -7.85 9.33 8.25
CA PHE A 142 -6.94 9.55 7.14
C PHE A 142 -6.76 11.03 6.78
N LEU A 143 -7.72 11.90 7.08
CA LEU A 143 -7.59 13.34 6.88
C LEU A 143 -6.54 13.96 7.80
N ILE A 144 -6.43 13.52 9.05
CA ILE A 144 -5.50 14.06 10.03
C ILE A 144 -4.19 13.29 10.07
N GLY A 145 -4.24 11.97 9.84
CA GLY A 145 -3.08 11.09 9.97
C GLY A 145 -3.15 9.86 9.09
N ASN A 146 -2.50 8.81 9.55
CA ASN A 146 -2.67 7.44 9.07
C ASN A 146 -2.65 6.54 10.30
N PRO A 147 -3.72 5.80 10.58
CA PRO A 147 -3.81 4.94 11.76
C PRO A 147 -2.95 3.68 11.68
N GLY A 148 -2.21 3.47 10.60
CA GLY A 148 -1.34 2.31 10.41
C GLY A 148 -1.73 1.43 9.22
N ILE A 149 -2.59 1.93 8.33
CA ILE A 149 -2.90 1.24 7.07
C ILE A 149 -1.93 1.71 5.98
N SER A 150 -1.27 0.76 5.33
CA SER A 150 -0.37 0.96 4.18
C SER A 150 -0.78 0.05 3.04
N GLY A 151 -0.11 0.16 1.91
CA GLY A 151 -0.30 -0.79 0.80
C GLY A 151 -0.16 -2.24 1.27
N SER A 152 0.90 -2.54 2.03
CA SER A 152 1.28 -3.92 2.39
C SER A 152 0.28 -4.64 3.28
N ASN A 153 -0.56 -3.94 4.06
CA ASN A 153 -1.57 -4.56 4.94
C ASN A 153 -3.02 -4.31 4.51
N THR A 154 -3.22 -3.86 3.28
CA THR A 154 -4.54 -3.59 2.70
C THR A 154 -4.95 -4.68 1.71
N PHE A 155 -6.16 -5.18 1.88
CA PHE A 155 -6.81 -6.13 1.01
C PHE A 155 -8.18 -5.56 0.61
N ILE A 156 -8.36 -5.23 -0.67
CA ILE A 156 -9.52 -4.47 -1.14
C ILE A 156 -10.14 -5.08 -2.38
N LYS A 157 -11.46 -5.10 -2.47
CA LYS A 157 -12.13 -5.47 -3.71
C LYS A 157 -11.68 -4.58 -4.86
N LEU A 158 -11.37 -5.18 -6.01
CA LEU A 158 -10.99 -4.45 -7.21
C LEU A 158 -12.06 -3.42 -7.60
N ILE A 159 -13.33 -3.78 -7.51
CA ILE A 159 -14.42 -2.85 -7.83
C ILE A 159 -14.49 -1.64 -6.88
N THR A 160 -14.19 -1.81 -5.60
CA THR A 160 -14.13 -0.71 -4.60
C THR A 160 -12.93 0.19 -4.87
N LEU A 161 -11.77 -0.40 -5.21
CA LEU A 161 -10.59 0.34 -5.65
C LEU A 161 -10.90 1.19 -6.89
N LEU A 162 -11.53 0.62 -7.91
CA LEU A 162 -11.91 1.32 -9.14
C LEU A 162 -12.91 2.46 -8.88
N LYS A 163 -13.94 2.21 -8.08
CA LYS A 163 -14.93 3.23 -7.70
C LYS A 163 -14.29 4.41 -6.95
N SER A 164 -13.23 4.17 -6.20
CA SER A 164 -12.50 5.25 -5.52
C SER A 164 -11.58 6.05 -6.46
N GLY A 165 -11.48 5.68 -7.74
CA GLY A 165 -10.64 6.33 -8.73
C GLY A 165 -9.18 5.85 -8.73
N ALA A 166 -8.91 4.65 -8.19
CA ALA A 166 -7.59 4.04 -8.09
C ALA A 166 -6.55 4.96 -7.41
N PHE A 167 -5.28 4.95 -7.80
CA PHE A 167 -4.22 5.70 -7.10
C PHE A 167 -3.93 7.02 -7.82
N ASP A 168 -3.76 8.11 -7.07
CA ASP A 168 -3.47 9.44 -7.62
C ASP A 168 -1.99 9.57 -8.00
N GLU A 169 -1.72 9.55 -9.30
CA GLU A 169 -0.37 9.63 -9.86
C GLU A 169 0.27 11.02 -9.75
N GLY A 170 -0.50 12.04 -9.42
CA GLY A 170 0.01 13.38 -9.12
C GLY A 170 0.68 13.48 -7.75
N LEU A 171 0.58 12.43 -6.90
CA LEU A 171 1.19 12.41 -5.59
C LEU A 171 2.51 11.62 -5.60
N SER A 172 3.58 12.20 -5.07
CA SER A 172 4.87 11.52 -4.87
C SER A 172 4.99 10.84 -3.50
N ALA A 173 4.11 11.18 -2.55
CA ALA A 173 4.00 10.58 -1.21
C ALA A 173 2.54 10.67 -0.74
N THR A 174 2.21 10.10 0.41
CA THR A 174 0.83 10.09 0.94
C THR A 174 -0.21 9.37 0.07
N ILE A 175 0.23 8.53 -0.85
CA ILE A 175 -0.61 7.84 -1.84
C ILE A 175 -1.64 6.95 -1.14
N ASP A 176 -1.20 6.12 -0.17
CA ASP A 176 -2.11 5.26 0.60
C ASP A 176 -3.17 6.07 1.33
N ARG A 177 -2.75 7.17 1.95
CA ARG A 177 -3.61 8.04 2.73
C ARG A 177 -4.66 8.72 1.85
N ASP A 178 -4.27 9.24 0.69
CA ASP A 178 -5.18 9.83 -0.31
C ASP A 178 -6.18 8.79 -0.81
N PHE A 179 -5.70 7.61 -1.15
CA PHE A 179 -6.52 6.49 -1.58
C PHE A 179 -7.57 6.11 -0.53
N LEU A 180 -7.15 5.95 0.74
CA LEU A 180 -8.03 5.55 1.83
C LEU A 180 -9.07 6.63 2.18
N VAL A 181 -8.74 7.93 2.10
CA VAL A 181 -9.76 8.98 2.20
C VAL A 181 -10.87 8.76 1.18
N ARG A 182 -10.50 8.53 -0.10
CA ARG A 182 -11.49 8.32 -1.17
C ARG A 182 -12.28 7.03 -1.02
N VAL A 183 -11.67 5.97 -0.50
CA VAL A 183 -12.35 4.72 -0.17
C VAL A 183 -13.35 4.93 0.96
N PHE A 184 -12.95 5.55 2.07
CA PHE A 184 -13.82 5.73 3.25
C PHE A 184 -14.95 6.74 3.03
N LEU A 185 -14.78 7.70 2.14
CA LEU A 185 -15.90 8.58 1.70
C LEU A 185 -17.04 7.80 1.02
N GLN A 186 -16.77 6.60 0.51
CA GLN A 186 -17.80 5.71 -0.06
C GLN A 186 -18.48 4.83 0.99
N LYS A 187 -18.10 4.94 2.27
CA LYS A 187 -18.60 4.12 3.39
C LYS A 187 -18.49 2.62 3.11
N PRO A 188 -17.27 2.10 2.87
CA PRO A 188 -17.06 0.72 2.54
C PRO A 188 -17.48 -0.20 3.69
N LYS A 189 -17.94 -1.40 3.39
CA LYS A 189 -18.03 -2.47 4.38
C LYS A 189 -16.62 -2.99 4.64
N TYR A 190 -16.06 -2.73 5.82
CA TYR A 190 -14.67 -3.09 6.13
C TYR A 190 -14.54 -3.93 7.40
N LYS A 191 -13.40 -4.61 7.54
CA LYS A 191 -13.05 -5.36 8.75
C LYS A 191 -11.58 -5.21 9.09
N ILE A 192 -11.30 -4.98 10.36
CA ILE A 192 -9.94 -5.03 10.91
C ILE A 192 -9.70 -6.44 11.46
N VAL A 193 -8.66 -7.08 10.94
CA VAL A 193 -8.18 -8.37 11.40
C VAL A 193 -7.12 -8.12 12.48
N ASN A 194 -7.50 -8.28 13.76
CA ASN A 194 -6.62 -8.01 14.91
C ASN A 194 -5.53 -9.07 15.07
N LYS A 195 -4.76 -9.28 13.99
CA LYS A 195 -3.60 -10.17 13.97
C LYS A 195 -2.44 -9.43 13.30
N HIS A 196 -1.23 -9.65 13.79
CA HIS A 196 -0.03 -9.27 13.07
C HIS A 196 0.08 -10.16 11.82
N LEU A 197 0.01 -9.57 10.66
CA LEU A 197 0.00 -10.26 9.38
C LEU A 197 1.08 -9.77 8.41
N VAL A 198 1.69 -8.62 8.70
CA VAL A 198 2.69 -7.97 7.85
C VAL A 198 3.83 -7.43 8.70
N THR A 199 5.06 -7.68 8.28
CA THR A 199 6.26 -7.09 8.87
C THR A 199 6.79 -5.99 7.96
N GLN A 200 6.85 -4.78 8.48
CA GLN A 200 7.44 -3.62 7.84
C GLN A 200 8.86 -3.42 8.38
N HIS A 201 9.87 -3.63 7.51
CA HIS A 201 11.27 -3.46 7.89
C HIS A 201 11.71 -2.02 7.80
N THR A 202 12.25 -1.47 8.89
CA THR A 202 12.61 -0.04 8.99
C THR A 202 14.11 0.23 9.02
N ASP A 203 14.96 -0.80 9.05
CA ASP A 203 16.43 -0.71 9.16
C ASP A 203 17.18 -0.36 7.88
N ASN A 204 16.48 0.04 6.88
CA ASN A 204 17.15 0.34 5.63
C ASN A 204 17.81 1.72 5.72
N ASP A 205 19.12 1.80 5.60
CA ASP A 205 19.93 3.02 5.42
C ASP A 205 19.60 3.77 4.10
N ARG A 206 18.36 3.63 3.63
CA ARG A 206 17.93 4.09 2.33
C ARG A 206 17.03 5.27 2.44
N GLU A 207 17.19 6.16 1.46
CA GLU A 207 16.23 7.21 1.22
C GLU A 207 14.87 6.60 0.84
N ARG A 208 13.96 6.53 1.82
CA ARG A 208 12.57 6.19 1.57
C ARG A 208 11.86 7.40 0.99
N VAL A 209 10.83 7.19 0.18
CA VAL A 209 9.94 8.28 -0.25
C VAL A 209 9.42 9.05 0.96
N THR A 210 9.18 8.34 2.08
CA THR A 210 8.73 8.92 3.35
C THR A 210 9.80 9.74 4.08
N THR A 211 11.10 9.54 3.78
CA THR A 211 12.22 10.31 4.37
C THR A 211 12.65 11.48 3.50
N ASN A 212 12.28 11.51 2.22
CA ASN A 212 12.52 12.67 1.36
C ASN A 212 11.59 13.82 1.75
N ARG A 213 12.14 14.77 2.53
CA ARG A 213 11.39 15.87 3.13
C ARG A 213 10.67 16.73 2.09
N THR A 214 11.33 17.08 0.99
CA THR A 214 10.76 17.95 -0.05
C THR A 214 9.54 17.29 -0.72
N LYS A 215 9.69 16.05 -1.19
CA LYS A 215 8.59 15.29 -1.78
C LYS A 215 7.44 15.09 -0.80
N LYS A 216 7.75 14.86 0.48
CA LYS A 216 6.75 14.70 1.52
C LYS A 216 5.99 15.99 1.79
N GLU A 217 6.69 17.11 1.86
CA GLU A 217 6.09 18.43 2.05
C GLU A 217 5.16 18.80 0.90
N GLU A 218 5.62 18.69 -0.33
CA GLU A 218 4.82 18.94 -1.54
C GLU A 218 3.54 18.09 -1.53
N SER A 219 3.66 16.79 -1.31
CA SER A 219 2.52 15.89 -1.27
C SER A 219 1.54 16.21 -0.14
N LEU A 220 2.03 16.61 1.05
CA LEU A 220 1.17 17.01 2.16
C LEU A 220 0.42 18.32 1.88
N ARG A 221 1.07 19.28 1.19
CA ARG A 221 0.41 20.53 0.75
C ARG A 221 -0.68 20.26 -0.30
N VAL A 222 -0.38 19.40 -1.28
CA VAL A 222 -1.37 18.98 -2.29
C VAL A 222 -2.52 18.22 -1.61
N PHE A 223 -2.21 17.30 -0.70
CA PHE A 223 -3.21 16.56 0.08
C PHE A 223 -4.10 17.51 0.89
N PHE A 224 -3.52 18.47 1.60
CA PHE A 224 -4.29 19.47 2.35
C PHE A 224 -5.19 20.30 1.43
N TYR A 225 -4.65 20.83 0.33
CA TYR A 225 -5.45 21.58 -0.65
C TYR A 225 -6.64 20.76 -1.15
N LYS A 226 -6.41 19.49 -1.47
CA LYS A 226 -7.40 18.55 -1.99
C LYS A 226 -8.54 18.27 -1.01
N TYR A 227 -8.23 18.20 0.30
CA TYR A 227 -9.18 17.72 1.32
C TYR A 227 -9.56 18.71 2.42
N GLN A 228 -9.02 19.95 2.43
CA GLN A 228 -9.29 20.93 3.48
C GLN A 228 -10.79 21.28 3.65
N TYR A 229 -11.59 21.11 2.60
CA TYR A 229 -13.03 21.36 2.64
C TYR A 229 -13.80 20.33 3.47
N LEU A 230 -13.21 19.15 3.69
CA LEU A 230 -13.75 18.10 4.56
C LEU A 230 -13.34 18.29 6.02
N MET A 231 -12.40 19.20 6.30
CA MET A 231 -11.84 19.42 7.63
C MET A 231 -12.49 20.65 8.29
N ASN A 232 -12.92 20.50 9.54
CA ASN A 232 -13.26 21.63 10.37
C ASN A 232 -12.00 22.38 10.86
N LYS A 233 -12.17 23.48 11.59
CA LYS A 233 -11.05 24.31 12.08
C LYS A 233 -10.08 23.52 12.97
N VAL A 234 -10.61 22.71 13.88
CA VAL A 234 -9.79 21.91 14.82
C VAL A 234 -8.99 20.84 14.05
N GLU A 235 -9.62 20.15 13.12
CA GLU A 235 -8.97 19.12 12.28
C GLU A 235 -7.85 19.72 11.41
N LYS A 236 -8.02 20.94 10.89
CA LYS A 236 -6.95 21.66 10.17
C LYS A 236 -5.77 21.99 11.09
N GLU A 237 -6.04 22.44 12.31
CA GLU A 237 -5.00 22.70 13.31
C GLU A 237 -4.25 21.41 13.67
N GLN A 238 -4.97 20.32 13.93
CA GLN A 238 -4.39 19.00 14.22
C GLN A 238 -3.54 18.48 13.05
N PHE A 239 -4.00 18.66 11.81
CA PHE A 239 -3.22 18.31 10.62
C PHE A 239 -1.87 19.02 10.61
N PHE A 240 -1.85 20.35 10.77
CA PHE A 240 -0.61 21.12 10.76
C PHE A 240 0.31 20.80 11.95
N GLN A 241 -0.23 20.66 13.16
CA GLN A 241 0.54 20.25 14.33
C GLN A 241 1.23 18.88 14.12
N ARG A 242 0.50 17.94 13.50
CA ARG A 242 1.03 16.61 13.19
C ARG A 242 2.17 16.66 12.18
N ILE A 243 2.01 17.41 11.09
CA ILE A 243 3.07 17.49 10.06
C ILE A 243 4.28 18.25 10.55
N GLU A 244 4.10 19.27 11.39
CA GLU A 244 5.20 19.99 12.04
C GLU A 244 5.97 19.04 12.96
N LYS A 245 5.27 18.31 13.83
CA LYS A 245 5.88 17.36 14.78
C LYS A 245 6.64 16.22 14.08
N LEU A 246 6.08 15.63 13.01
CA LEU A 246 6.63 14.44 12.38
C LEU A 246 7.64 14.73 11.28
N PHE A 247 7.50 15.85 10.59
CA PHE A 247 8.28 16.16 9.40
C PHE A 247 8.99 17.49 9.46
N SER A 248 8.84 18.24 10.57
CA SER A 248 9.39 19.61 10.76
C SER A 248 8.97 20.56 9.64
N ILE A 249 7.74 20.41 9.13
CA ILE A 249 7.15 21.24 8.07
C ILE A 249 6.26 22.27 8.74
N SER A 250 6.62 23.57 8.61
CA SER A 250 5.81 24.69 9.10
C SER A 250 4.57 24.95 8.23
N LYS A 251 3.61 25.62 8.85
CA LYS A 251 2.31 25.99 8.25
C LYS A 251 2.45 26.90 7.03
#